data_66780d43862724b0479b1349f1c8fa7a
#
_entry.id   66780d43862724b0479b1349f1c8fa7a
#
_cell.length_a   1.000
_cell.length_b   1.000
_cell.length_c   1.000
_cell.angle_alpha   90.00
_cell.angle_beta   90.00
_cell.angle_gamma   90.00
#
_symmetry.space_group_name_H-M   'P 1'
#
loop_
_entity.id
_entity.type
_entity.pdbx_description
1 polymer ?
#
loop_
_entity_poly.entity_id
_entity_poly.type
_entity_poly.pdbx_seq_one_letter_code
_entity_poly.pdbx_strand_id
1 'polypeptide(L)'
;MDEPPQSAERRLTRQEISAAVTGLGWRLILGTLQTYVLVPTLAEAARVVTVLASATGPEADLCLRADVRGDRVALTLQSPATGWVTSRETNLASQISALADGLGLATTPGSGPAAAPARTVQGVEIGIDALDIPAIRPFWQAVLGYADEPGRGGPPNGLVDPVGQGPAIWFQQMDAPRPQRNRIHFDVVVPHDEAADRIAAALAAGGRLTYEDEAPAFWVLADPEGNEACVCTWQGRDG
;
A
#
# COMPACT_ATOMS: atom_id res chain seq x y z
N MET A 1 -26.43 30.11 4.03
CA MET A 1 -25.39 30.16 5.08
C MET A 1 -24.38 29.09 4.67
N ASP A 2 -23.31 29.56 4.03
CA ASP A 2 -22.21 28.67 3.63
C ASP A 2 -21.48 28.25 4.91
N GLU A 3 -21.43 26.94 5.12
CA GLU A 3 -20.60 26.34 6.15
C GLU A 3 -19.13 26.69 5.83
N PRO A 4 -18.35 27.21 6.78
CA PRO A 4 -16.96 27.56 6.49
C PRO A 4 -16.22 26.28 6.08
N PRO A 5 -15.28 26.36 5.11
CA PRO A 5 -14.53 25.19 4.69
C PRO A 5 -13.86 24.57 5.91
N GLN A 6 -14.08 23.26 6.13
CA GLN A 6 -13.42 22.50 7.18
C GLN A 6 -11.91 22.81 7.08
N SER A 7 -11.36 23.36 8.15
CA SER A 7 -9.95 23.74 8.21
C SER A 7 -9.13 22.55 7.77
N ALA A 8 -8.34 22.72 6.70
CA ALA A 8 -7.46 21.66 6.19
C ALA A 8 -6.65 21.13 7.38
N GLU A 9 -6.88 19.88 7.74
CA GLU A 9 -6.22 19.26 8.89
C GLU A 9 -4.71 19.35 8.73
N ARG A 10 -4.05 19.88 9.72
CA ARG A 10 -2.61 20.08 9.70
C ARG A 10 -1.90 18.71 9.63
N ARG A 11 -1.05 18.52 8.64
CA ARG A 11 -0.11 17.38 8.60
C ARG A 11 0.82 17.45 9.81
N LEU A 12 0.94 16.35 10.53
CA LEU A 12 1.86 16.22 11.65
C LEU A 12 3.26 15.86 11.16
N THR A 13 4.28 16.27 11.90
CA THR A 13 5.65 15.82 11.70
C THR A 13 5.81 14.36 12.16
N ARG A 14 6.82 13.66 11.65
CA ARG A 14 7.13 12.27 12.07
C ARG A 14 7.34 12.15 13.57
N GLN A 15 7.96 13.16 14.17
CA GLN A 15 8.23 13.19 15.62
C GLN A 15 6.93 13.36 16.43
N GLU A 16 6.04 14.28 16.02
CA GLU A 16 4.73 14.49 16.67
C GLU A 16 3.89 13.21 16.59
N ILE A 17 3.84 12.57 15.41
CA ILE A 17 3.11 11.33 15.21
C ILE A 17 3.66 10.23 16.13
N SER A 18 4.97 10.00 16.09
CA SER A 18 5.62 8.96 16.90
C SER A 18 5.38 9.17 18.39
N ALA A 19 5.50 10.40 18.87
CA ALA A 19 5.24 10.75 20.26
C ALA A 19 3.80 10.45 20.69
N ALA A 20 2.84 10.74 19.81
CA ALA A 20 1.40 10.53 20.09
C ALA A 20 1.00 9.05 20.16
N VAL A 21 1.62 8.16 19.35
CA VAL A 21 1.05 6.82 19.14
C VAL A 21 1.95 5.66 19.58
N THR A 22 3.25 5.88 19.81
CA THR A 22 4.18 4.79 20.14
C THR A 22 3.77 4.08 21.43
N GLY A 23 3.38 4.84 22.46
CA GLY A 23 2.91 4.29 23.74
C GLY A 23 1.59 3.53 23.64
N LEU A 24 0.81 3.78 22.59
CA LEU A 24 -0.45 3.10 22.29
C LEU A 24 -0.24 1.81 21.47
N GLY A 25 0.98 1.40 21.13
CA GLY A 25 1.23 0.20 20.33
C GLY A 25 1.13 0.41 18.81
N TRP A 26 1.04 1.65 18.32
CA TRP A 26 1.06 1.97 16.89
C TRP A 26 2.45 2.38 16.43
N ARG A 27 2.69 2.26 15.12
CA ARG A 27 3.93 2.72 14.48
C ARG A 27 3.63 3.50 13.21
N LEU A 28 4.42 4.56 12.98
CA LEU A 28 4.40 5.28 11.71
C LEU A 28 5.25 4.49 10.70
N ILE A 29 4.62 4.01 9.64
CA ILE A 29 5.24 3.26 8.54
C ILE A 29 4.78 3.88 7.22
N LEU A 30 5.72 4.43 6.43
CA LEU A 30 5.47 4.95 5.08
C LEU A 30 4.21 5.85 5.00
N GLY A 31 4.08 6.81 5.93
CA GLY A 31 2.95 7.75 5.94
C GLY A 31 1.64 7.17 6.45
N THR A 32 1.64 5.98 7.02
CA THR A 32 0.49 5.33 7.66
C THR A 32 0.76 5.04 9.12
N LEU A 33 -0.28 4.98 9.96
CA LEU A 33 -0.20 4.37 11.29
C LEU A 33 -0.60 2.90 11.19
N GLN A 34 0.19 2.01 11.74
CA GLN A 34 -0.05 0.57 11.70
C GLN A 34 0.03 -0.07 13.07
N THR A 35 -0.85 -1.02 13.34
CA THR A 35 -0.88 -1.84 14.57
C THR A 35 -1.56 -3.19 14.30
N TYR A 36 -1.47 -4.10 15.25
CA TYR A 36 -2.27 -5.33 15.31
C TYR A 36 -3.12 -5.34 16.58
N VAL A 37 -4.29 -6.00 16.51
CA VAL A 37 -5.04 -6.50 17.65
C VAL A 37 -5.01 -8.02 17.55
N LEU A 38 -4.34 -8.69 18.47
CA LEU A 38 -4.23 -10.15 18.47
C LEU A 38 -5.52 -10.75 19.05
N VAL A 39 -6.02 -11.78 18.39
CA VAL A 39 -7.27 -12.48 18.74
C VAL A 39 -7.10 -13.98 18.59
N PRO A 40 -7.85 -14.81 19.34
CA PRO A 40 -7.70 -16.27 19.24
C PRO A 40 -8.46 -16.90 18.06
N THR A 41 -9.44 -16.20 17.46
CA THR A 41 -10.30 -16.74 16.40
C THR A 41 -10.72 -15.68 15.39
N LEU A 42 -11.10 -16.13 14.18
CA LEU A 42 -11.68 -15.26 13.16
C LEU A 42 -13.01 -14.60 13.60
N ALA A 43 -13.82 -15.30 14.38
CA ALA A 43 -15.07 -14.74 14.92
C ALA A 43 -14.79 -13.58 15.87
N GLU A 44 -13.74 -13.69 16.70
CA GLU A 44 -13.31 -12.61 17.58
C GLU A 44 -12.74 -11.44 16.79
N ALA A 45 -11.96 -11.71 15.75
CA ALA A 45 -11.46 -10.67 14.85
C ALA A 45 -12.61 -9.89 14.20
N ALA A 46 -13.63 -10.57 13.69
CA ALA A 46 -14.82 -9.93 13.12
C ALA A 46 -15.58 -9.09 14.16
N ARG A 47 -15.70 -9.59 15.40
CA ARG A 47 -16.30 -8.83 16.51
C ARG A 47 -15.52 -7.55 16.81
N VAL A 48 -14.21 -7.63 16.86
CA VAL A 48 -13.34 -6.44 17.07
C VAL A 48 -13.61 -5.40 16.02
N VAL A 49 -13.55 -5.76 14.71
CA VAL A 49 -13.79 -4.82 13.62
C VAL A 49 -15.18 -4.20 13.71
N THR A 50 -16.21 -4.97 14.02
CA THR A 50 -17.58 -4.47 14.18
C THR A 50 -17.68 -3.43 15.30
N VAL A 51 -17.04 -3.69 16.44
CA VAL A 51 -17.02 -2.74 17.57
C VAL A 51 -16.27 -1.46 17.18
N LEU A 52 -15.10 -1.59 16.57
CA LEU A 52 -14.30 -0.44 16.16
C LEU A 52 -15.08 0.42 15.15
N ALA A 53 -15.61 -0.16 14.09
CA ALA A 53 -16.37 0.57 13.07
C ALA A 53 -17.60 1.29 13.64
N SER A 54 -18.35 0.61 14.53
CA SER A 54 -19.55 1.19 15.14
C SER A 54 -19.25 2.35 16.10
N ALA A 55 -18.11 2.29 16.79
CA ALA A 55 -17.75 3.28 17.81
C ALA A 55 -16.99 4.48 17.25
N THR A 56 -16.22 4.31 16.17
CA THR A 56 -15.44 5.39 15.55
C THR A 56 -16.23 6.18 14.50
N GLY A 57 -17.34 5.62 14.01
CA GLY A 57 -18.27 6.32 13.11
C GLY A 57 -17.67 6.69 11.75
N PRO A 58 -18.31 7.66 11.02
CA PRO A 58 -17.97 7.99 9.64
C PRO A 58 -16.52 8.51 9.44
N GLU A 59 -15.89 9.00 10.50
CA GLU A 59 -14.48 9.46 10.40
C GLU A 59 -13.53 8.32 10.09
N ALA A 60 -13.78 7.12 10.63
CA ALA A 60 -12.99 5.93 10.35
C ALA A 60 -13.23 5.37 8.94
N ASP A 61 -14.45 5.49 8.41
CA ASP A 61 -14.79 5.00 7.06
C ASP A 61 -13.87 5.55 5.97
N LEU A 62 -13.33 6.74 6.18
CA LEU A 62 -12.48 7.40 5.21
C LEU A 62 -10.99 7.01 5.31
N CYS A 63 -10.51 6.62 6.48
CA CYS A 63 -9.08 6.52 6.76
C CYS A 63 -8.64 5.18 7.39
N LEU A 64 -9.56 4.38 7.93
CA LEU A 64 -9.27 3.09 8.55
C LEU A 64 -9.37 1.95 7.54
N ARG A 65 -8.32 1.14 7.48
CA ARG A 65 -8.32 -0.16 6.79
C ARG A 65 -8.08 -1.27 7.82
N ALA A 66 -8.78 -2.39 7.65
CA ALA A 66 -8.65 -3.56 8.50
C ALA A 66 -8.46 -4.83 7.66
N ASP A 67 -7.37 -5.56 7.92
CA ASP A 67 -7.15 -6.92 7.41
C ASP A 67 -7.49 -7.91 8.54
N VAL A 68 -8.50 -8.77 8.31
CA VAL A 68 -9.07 -9.67 9.30
C VAL A 68 -8.53 -11.08 9.10
N ARG A 69 -7.84 -11.61 10.10
CA ARG A 69 -7.27 -12.96 10.10
C ARG A 69 -7.69 -13.75 11.33
N GLY A 70 -7.47 -15.07 11.32
CA GLY A 70 -7.89 -15.94 12.43
C GLY A 70 -7.14 -15.71 13.74
N ASP A 71 -6.01 -15.03 13.70
CA ASP A 71 -5.13 -14.77 14.84
C ASP A 71 -4.96 -13.27 15.16
N ARG A 72 -5.45 -12.38 14.30
CA ARG A 72 -5.28 -10.93 14.46
C ARG A 72 -6.20 -10.10 13.56
N VAL A 73 -6.33 -8.84 13.91
CA VAL A 73 -6.78 -7.77 13.02
C VAL A 73 -5.58 -6.84 12.80
N ALA A 74 -5.16 -6.67 11.54
CA ALA A 74 -4.18 -5.64 11.19
C ALA A 74 -4.93 -4.34 10.85
N LEU A 75 -4.57 -3.25 11.52
CA LEU A 75 -5.21 -1.95 11.35
C LEU A 75 -4.23 -0.95 10.75
N THR A 76 -4.71 -0.17 9.79
CA THR A 76 -3.95 0.90 9.15
C THR A 76 -4.79 2.17 9.09
N LEU A 77 -4.23 3.30 9.51
CA LEU A 77 -4.84 4.62 9.41
C LEU A 77 -4.01 5.53 8.51
N GLN A 78 -4.66 6.21 7.58
CA GLN A 78 -4.05 7.19 6.70
C GLN A 78 -5.12 8.15 6.18
N SER A 79 -4.84 9.44 6.16
CA SER A 79 -5.70 10.41 5.50
C SER A 79 -5.68 10.22 3.97
N PRO A 80 -6.80 9.92 3.31
CA PRO A 80 -6.85 9.76 1.86
C PRO A 80 -6.60 11.08 1.13
N ALA A 81 -6.87 12.22 1.76
CA ALA A 81 -6.68 13.53 1.15
C ALA A 81 -5.21 13.94 1.08
N THR A 82 -4.39 13.48 2.02
CA THR A 82 -3.00 13.94 2.14
C THR A 82 -1.97 12.82 1.93
N GLY A 83 -2.38 11.55 1.88
CA GLY A 83 -1.47 10.40 1.88
C GLY A 83 -0.56 10.36 3.12
N TRP A 84 -0.98 10.98 4.21
CA TRP A 84 -0.18 11.16 5.42
C TRP A 84 -1.03 11.01 6.67
N VAL A 85 -0.44 11.30 7.83
CA VAL A 85 -1.08 11.28 9.14
C VAL A 85 -1.34 12.71 9.61
N THR A 86 -2.55 12.98 10.04
CA THR A 86 -2.99 14.22 10.65
C THR A 86 -3.40 14.00 12.12
N SER A 87 -3.90 15.03 12.79
CA SER A 87 -4.46 14.90 14.13
C SER A 87 -5.68 13.96 14.18
N ARG A 88 -6.43 13.81 13.08
CA ARG A 88 -7.55 12.87 12.99
C ARG A 88 -7.08 11.44 13.20
N GLU A 89 -6.07 10.99 12.45
CA GLU A 89 -5.58 9.63 12.53
C GLU A 89 -4.93 9.31 13.87
N THR A 90 -4.24 10.27 14.51
CA THR A 90 -3.70 10.05 15.86
C THR A 90 -4.79 9.98 16.93
N ASN A 91 -5.87 10.76 16.80
CA ASN A 91 -7.02 10.68 17.70
C ASN A 91 -7.77 9.36 17.53
N LEU A 92 -7.99 8.92 16.28
CA LEU A 92 -8.58 7.62 15.99
C LEU A 92 -7.73 6.46 16.53
N ALA A 93 -6.41 6.54 16.41
CA ALA A 93 -5.51 5.54 16.99
C ALA A 93 -5.69 5.44 18.53
N SER A 94 -5.83 6.57 19.19
CA SER A 94 -6.12 6.61 20.64
C SER A 94 -7.47 5.99 20.98
N GLN A 95 -8.54 6.35 20.25
CA GLN A 95 -9.88 5.79 20.43
C GLN A 95 -9.90 4.28 20.19
N ILE A 96 -9.30 3.81 19.11
CA ILE A 96 -9.21 2.39 18.75
C ILE A 96 -8.48 1.60 19.85
N SER A 97 -7.37 2.15 20.37
CA SER A 97 -6.62 1.52 21.45
C SER A 97 -7.45 1.39 22.73
N ALA A 98 -8.20 2.44 23.10
CA ALA A 98 -9.08 2.40 24.25
C ALA A 98 -10.25 1.41 24.08
N LEU A 99 -10.80 1.30 22.85
CA LEU A 99 -11.85 0.32 22.54
C LEU A 99 -11.32 -1.11 22.62
N ALA A 100 -10.11 -1.37 22.11
CA ALA A 100 -9.47 -2.68 22.21
C ALA A 100 -9.22 -3.05 23.68
N ASP A 101 -8.74 -2.12 24.51
CA ASP A 101 -8.55 -2.31 25.96
C ASP A 101 -9.88 -2.63 26.67
N GLY A 102 -10.96 -1.93 26.31
CA GLY A 102 -12.30 -2.22 26.81
C GLY A 102 -12.84 -3.61 26.42
N LEU A 103 -12.26 -4.26 25.42
CA LEU A 103 -12.54 -5.65 25.04
C LEU A 103 -11.59 -6.66 25.73
N GLY A 104 -10.68 -6.20 26.59
CA GLY A 104 -9.62 -7.02 27.19
C GLY A 104 -8.51 -7.40 26.21
N LEU A 105 -8.37 -6.64 25.12
CA LEU A 105 -7.34 -6.80 24.07
C LEU A 105 -6.41 -5.58 24.08
N ALA A 106 -5.32 -5.65 23.34
CA ALA A 106 -4.40 -4.53 23.22
C ALA A 106 -3.96 -4.32 21.76
N THR A 107 -3.72 -3.05 21.40
CA THR A 107 -3.01 -2.71 20.19
C THR A 107 -1.51 -2.93 20.39
N THR A 108 -0.87 -3.60 19.43
CA THR A 108 0.56 -3.97 19.49
C THR A 108 1.22 -3.87 18.12
N PRO A 109 2.47 -3.40 18.02
CA PRO A 109 3.17 -3.40 16.75
C PRO A 109 3.68 -4.79 16.33
N GLY A 110 3.63 -5.78 17.21
CA GLY A 110 4.15 -7.13 16.97
C GLY A 110 3.05 -8.15 16.70
N SER A 111 3.27 -9.07 15.76
CA SER A 111 2.42 -10.22 15.50
C SER A 111 3.26 -11.48 15.36
N GLY A 112 2.78 -12.58 15.88
CA GLY A 112 3.42 -13.89 15.78
C GLY A 112 3.00 -14.81 16.91
N PRO A 113 3.14 -16.14 16.73
CA PRO A 113 2.90 -17.09 17.80
C PRO A 113 3.85 -16.84 18.96
N ALA A 114 3.42 -17.10 20.20
CA ALA A 114 4.20 -16.88 21.41
C ALA A 114 5.57 -17.60 21.44
N ALA A 115 5.75 -18.60 20.58
CA ALA A 115 6.99 -19.38 20.47
C ALA A 115 7.98 -18.89 19.39
N ALA A 116 7.65 -17.85 18.62
CA ALA A 116 8.52 -17.29 17.59
C ALA A 116 8.75 -15.79 17.84
N PRO A 117 9.87 -15.21 17.37
CA PRO A 117 10.07 -13.77 17.44
C PRO A 117 8.90 -13.06 16.75
N ALA A 118 8.21 -12.18 17.50
CA ALA A 118 7.10 -11.42 16.95
C ALA A 118 7.62 -10.53 15.80
N ARG A 119 7.04 -10.67 14.61
CA ARG A 119 7.30 -9.74 13.52
C ARG A 119 6.53 -8.45 13.77
N THR A 120 7.24 -7.34 13.80
CA THR A 120 6.62 -6.02 13.89
C THR A 120 6.01 -5.60 12.55
N VAL A 121 5.13 -4.60 12.57
CA VAL A 121 4.66 -3.92 11.35
C VAL A 121 5.85 -3.43 10.53
N GLN A 122 5.76 -3.57 9.21
CA GLN A 122 6.77 -3.06 8.28
C GLN A 122 6.10 -2.66 6.96
N GLY A 123 6.71 -1.70 6.26
CA GLY A 123 6.38 -1.36 4.88
C GLY A 123 7.52 -1.78 3.94
N VAL A 124 7.17 -2.03 2.70
CA VAL A 124 8.11 -2.23 1.60
C VAL A 124 7.78 -1.20 0.54
N GLU A 125 8.79 -0.49 0.07
CA GLU A 125 8.73 0.34 -1.13
C GLU A 125 9.74 -0.21 -2.14
N ILE A 126 9.46 -0.04 -3.43
CA ILE A 126 10.35 -0.45 -4.50
C ILE A 126 10.83 0.80 -5.20
N GLY A 127 12.15 0.98 -5.25
CA GLY A 127 12.79 2.04 -6.02
C GLY A 127 13.11 1.57 -7.43
N ILE A 128 12.71 2.36 -8.44
CA ILE A 128 13.07 2.15 -9.84
C ILE A 128 14.01 3.27 -10.26
N ASP A 129 15.23 2.90 -10.62
CA ASP A 129 16.24 3.84 -11.13
C ASP A 129 15.86 4.25 -12.56
N ALA A 130 15.91 5.56 -12.85
CA ALA A 130 15.53 6.12 -14.14
C ALA A 130 16.39 7.33 -14.55
N LEU A 131 16.68 7.43 -15.83
CA LEU A 131 17.27 8.64 -16.45
C LEU A 131 16.19 9.69 -16.73
N ASP A 132 15.02 9.25 -17.19
CA ASP A 132 13.86 10.09 -17.50
C ASP A 132 12.62 9.55 -16.77
N ILE A 133 12.44 9.94 -15.52
CA ILE A 133 11.29 9.53 -14.68
C ILE A 133 9.94 9.82 -15.37
N PRO A 134 9.71 11.01 -15.96
CA PRO A 134 8.48 11.28 -16.70
C PRO A 134 8.22 10.32 -17.86
N ALA A 135 9.26 9.82 -18.53
CA ALA A 135 9.11 8.90 -19.65
C ALA A 135 8.71 7.48 -19.21
N ILE A 136 9.27 6.97 -18.11
CA ILE A 136 9.00 5.58 -17.67
C ILE A 136 7.79 5.47 -16.76
N ARG A 137 7.46 6.50 -16.00
CA ARG A 137 6.41 6.48 -14.99
C ARG A 137 5.01 6.05 -15.50
N PRO A 138 4.52 6.53 -16.67
CA PRO A 138 3.24 6.11 -17.22
C PRO A 138 3.14 4.60 -17.50
N PHE A 139 4.24 3.98 -17.96
CA PHE A 139 4.32 2.53 -18.14
C PHE A 139 4.11 1.81 -16.81
N TRP A 140 4.83 2.20 -15.75
CA TRP A 140 4.73 1.57 -14.43
C TRP A 140 3.34 1.75 -13.81
N GLN A 141 2.74 2.93 -13.98
CA GLN A 141 1.36 3.19 -13.56
C GLN A 141 0.37 2.25 -14.27
N ALA A 142 0.51 2.09 -15.57
CA ALA A 142 -0.38 1.25 -16.37
C ALA A 142 -0.19 -0.25 -16.11
N VAL A 143 1.06 -0.75 -16.11
CA VAL A 143 1.32 -2.20 -15.96
C VAL A 143 0.95 -2.71 -14.57
N LEU A 144 1.14 -1.90 -13.52
CA LEU A 144 0.77 -2.23 -12.14
C LEU A 144 -0.71 -1.94 -11.84
N GLY A 145 -1.36 -1.07 -12.60
CA GLY A 145 -2.70 -0.55 -12.30
C GLY A 145 -2.69 0.39 -11.08
N TYR A 146 -1.59 1.11 -10.89
CA TYR A 146 -1.38 1.99 -9.75
C TYR A 146 -1.88 3.40 -10.00
N ALA A 147 -2.06 4.15 -8.93
CA ALA A 147 -2.46 5.55 -8.94
C ALA A 147 -1.34 6.46 -8.41
N ASP A 148 -1.50 7.76 -8.60
CA ASP A 148 -0.63 8.77 -8.00
C ASP A 148 -0.72 8.70 -6.47
N GLU A 149 0.41 8.92 -5.80
CA GLU A 149 0.42 9.06 -4.34
C GLU A 149 -0.47 10.24 -3.92
N PRO A 150 -1.45 10.05 -3.02
CA PRO A 150 -2.36 11.12 -2.59
C PRO A 150 -1.60 12.32 -2.00
N GLY A 151 -2.05 13.52 -2.31
CA GLY A 151 -1.46 14.76 -1.81
C GLY A 151 -0.09 15.14 -2.39
N ARG A 152 0.38 14.38 -3.37
CA ARG A 152 1.68 14.59 -4.06
C ARG A 152 1.56 14.26 -5.55
N GLY A 153 0.61 14.84 -6.27
CA GLY A 153 0.43 14.55 -7.70
C GLY A 153 1.60 14.98 -8.59
N GLY A 154 1.84 14.23 -9.66
CA GLY A 154 2.78 14.54 -10.74
C GLY A 154 4.19 13.95 -10.61
N PRO A 155 4.97 13.91 -11.70
CA PRO A 155 6.38 13.53 -11.65
C PRO A 155 7.16 14.55 -10.77
N PRO A 156 8.00 14.19 -9.84
CA PRO A 156 8.71 12.90 -9.64
C PRO A 156 8.11 12.02 -8.54
N ASN A 157 6.81 12.09 -8.31
CA ASN A 157 6.19 11.42 -7.15
C ASN A 157 5.95 9.94 -7.39
N GLY A 158 5.85 9.19 -6.29
CA GLY A 158 5.64 7.75 -6.29
C GLY A 158 4.27 7.31 -6.83
N LEU A 159 4.13 6.02 -6.99
CA LEU A 159 2.90 5.35 -7.35
C LEU A 159 2.47 4.44 -6.20
N VAL A 160 1.18 4.37 -5.93
CA VAL A 160 0.61 3.53 -4.88
C VAL A 160 -0.48 2.63 -5.45
N ASP A 161 -0.60 1.45 -4.87
CA ASP A 161 -1.73 0.57 -5.13
C ASP A 161 -3.01 1.19 -4.56
N PRO A 162 -4.01 1.52 -5.39
CA PRO A 162 -5.26 2.12 -4.91
C PRO A 162 -6.05 1.18 -3.99
N VAL A 163 -5.81 -0.14 -4.05
CA VAL A 163 -6.41 -1.14 -3.16
C VAL A 163 -5.58 -1.33 -1.89
N GLY A 164 -4.30 -0.92 -1.90
CA GLY A 164 -3.41 -0.96 -0.73
C GLY A 164 -2.88 -2.36 -0.40
N GLN A 165 -2.76 -3.25 -1.38
CA GLN A 165 -2.23 -4.61 -1.23
C GLN A 165 -0.75 -4.72 -1.64
N GLY A 166 -0.35 -3.96 -2.65
CA GLY A 166 1.02 -3.96 -3.17
C GLY A 166 1.91 -2.89 -2.53
N PRO A 167 3.25 -3.01 -2.70
CA PRO A 167 4.22 -2.03 -2.25
C PRO A 167 4.14 -0.76 -3.07
N ALA A 168 4.38 0.39 -2.46
CA ALA A 168 4.53 1.65 -3.19
C ALA A 168 5.79 1.60 -4.09
N ILE A 169 5.71 2.28 -5.23
CA ILE A 169 6.83 2.47 -6.16
C ILE A 169 7.29 3.91 -6.06
N TRP A 170 8.59 4.12 -5.94
CA TRP A 170 9.19 5.43 -6.10
C TRP A 170 10.28 5.40 -7.16
N PHE A 171 10.65 6.56 -7.71
CA PHE A 171 11.61 6.65 -8.79
C PHE A 171 12.86 7.38 -8.33
N GLN A 172 14.01 6.76 -8.59
CA GLN A 172 15.32 7.31 -8.27
C GLN A 172 15.97 7.88 -9.52
N GLN A 173 16.26 9.19 -9.50
CA GLN A 173 16.98 9.83 -10.62
C GLN A 173 18.40 9.28 -10.74
N MET A 174 18.75 8.83 -11.95
CA MET A 174 20.10 8.43 -12.32
C MET A 174 20.79 9.57 -13.08
N ASP A 175 22.11 9.57 -13.02
CA ASP A 175 23.00 10.50 -13.74
C ASP A 175 23.61 9.89 -15.02
N ALA A 176 23.64 8.56 -15.14
CA ALA A 176 24.19 7.84 -16.27
C ALA A 176 23.45 6.50 -16.52
N PRO A 177 23.35 6.05 -17.79
CA PRO A 177 22.71 4.78 -18.11
C PRO A 177 23.51 3.59 -17.58
N ARG A 178 22.81 2.54 -17.15
CA ARG A 178 23.39 1.25 -16.81
C ARG A 178 23.27 0.30 -17.99
N PRO A 179 24.38 -0.20 -18.57
CA PRO A 179 24.34 -1.06 -19.75
C PRO A 179 23.92 -2.53 -19.45
N GLN A 180 23.61 -2.84 -18.18
CA GLN A 180 23.29 -4.20 -17.75
C GLN A 180 21.77 -4.39 -17.65
N ARG A 181 21.29 -5.56 -18.10
CA ARG A 181 19.92 -5.99 -17.81
C ARG A 181 19.70 -6.07 -16.30
N ASN A 182 18.53 -5.62 -15.82
CA ASN A 182 18.12 -5.77 -14.43
C ASN A 182 18.07 -7.27 -14.05
N ARG A 183 18.51 -7.58 -12.83
CA ARG A 183 18.43 -8.94 -12.28
C ARG A 183 17.15 -9.19 -11.48
N ILE A 184 16.32 -8.18 -11.34
CA ILE A 184 15.02 -8.20 -10.69
C ILE A 184 14.00 -7.74 -11.73
N HIS A 185 12.88 -8.42 -11.83
CA HIS A 185 11.71 -8.02 -12.60
C HIS A 185 10.46 -8.18 -11.72
N PHE A 186 9.35 -7.63 -12.19
CA PHE A 186 8.08 -7.73 -11.49
C PHE A 186 7.17 -8.71 -12.21
N ASP A 187 6.61 -9.68 -11.50
CA ASP A 187 5.52 -10.52 -11.99
C ASP A 187 4.19 -9.93 -11.49
N VAL A 188 3.47 -9.29 -12.39
CA VAL A 188 2.15 -8.71 -12.16
C VAL A 188 1.11 -9.75 -12.53
N VAL A 189 0.63 -10.51 -11.55
CA VAL A 189 -0.37 -11.55 -11.76
C VAL A 189 -1.76 -10.92 -11.80
N VAL A 190 -2.46 -11.08 -12.92
CA VAL A 190 -3.79 -10.52 -13.15
C VAL A 190 -4.81 -11.61 -13.48
N PRO A 191 -6.13 -11.37 -13.35
CA PRO A 191 -7.15 -12.22 -13.91
C PRO A 191 -6.91 -12.43 -15.42
N HIS A 192 -7.14 -13.65 -15.91
CA HIS A 192 -6.82 -14.02 -17.29
C HIS A 192 -7.61 -13.23 -18.33
N ASP A 193 -8.80 -12.79 -17.99
CA ASP A 193 -9.71 -11.97 -18.81
C ASP A 193 -9.32 -10.49 -18.82
N GLU A 194 -8.43 -10.05 -17.92
CA GLU A 194 -7.91 -8.67 -17.86
C GLU A 194 -6.50 -8.52 -18.45
N ALA A 195 -5.83 -9.61 -18.77
CA ALA A 195 -4.42 -9.56 -19.20
C ALA A 195 -4.24 -8.77 -20.51
N ALA A 196 -5.13 -8.94 -21.49
CA ALA A 196 -5.05 -8.24 -22.77
C ALA A 196 -5.18 -6.71 -22.60
N ASP A 197 -6.13 -6.27 -21.78
CA ASP A 197 -6.33 -4.84 -21.51
C ASP A 197 -5.17 -4.24 -20.72
N ARG A 198 -4.61 -4.99 -19.76
CA ARG A 198 -3.41 -4.57 -19.00
C ARG A 198 -2.20 -4.39 -19.91
N ILE A 199 -1.95 -5.34 -20.81
CA ILE A 199 -0.88 -5.27 -21.80
C ILE A 199 -1.10 -4.08 -22.73
N ALA A 200 -2.31 -3.91 -23.28
CA ALA A 200 -2.63 -2.80 -24.16
C ALA A 200 -2.41 -1.44 -23.49
N ALA A 201 -2.82 -1.29 -22.22
CA ALA A 201 -2.62 -0.07 -21.46
C ALA A 201 -1.12 0.22 -21.24
N ALA A 202 -0.31 -0.79 -20.90
CA ALA A 202 1.12 -0.65 -20.69
C ALA A 202 1.85 -0.26 -22.00
N LEU A 203 1.47 -0.85 -23.13
CA LEU A 203 2.00 -0.49 -24.46
C LEU A 203 1.63 0.94 -24.86
N ALA A 204 0.35 1.33 -24.65
CA ALA A 204 -0.10 2.69 -24.91
C ALA A 204 0.60 3.74 -24.03
N ALA A 205 1.06 3.34 -22.86
CA ALA A 205 1.82 4.18 -21.92
C ALA A 205 3.34 4.24 -22.21
N GLY A 206 3.77 3.78 -23.40
CA GLY A 206 5.17 3.85 -23.85
C GLY A 206 5.98 2.59 -23.61
N GLY A 207 5.37 1.53 -23.10
CA GLY A 207 6.01 0.23 -22.98
C GLY A 207 6.21 -0.47 -24.33
N ARG A 208 7.01 -1.53 -24.33
CA ARG A 208 7.18 -2.42 -25.48
C ARG A 208 7.08 -3.88 -25.04
N LEU A 209 6.49 -4.72 -25.87
CA LEU A 209 6.52 -6.16 -25.71
C LEU A 209 7.90 -6.69 -26.08
N THR A 210 8.55 -7.44 -25.21
CA THR A 210 9.88 -8.01 -25.41
C THR A 210 9.88 -9.52 -25.58
N TYR A 211 8.85 -10.21 -25.01
CA TYR A 211 8.74 -11.67 -25.10
C TYR A 211 7.27 -12.09 -24.88
N GLU A 212 6.80 -13.10 -25.68
CA GLU A 212 5.45 -13.65 -25.60
C GLU A 212 5.33 -15.15 -25.94
N ASP A 213 6.47 -15.87 -26.09
CA ASP A 213 6.44 -17.27 -26.52
C ASP A 213 5.75 -18.18 -25.49
N GLU A 214 5.63 -17.75 -24.24
CA GLU A 214 4.95 -18.46 -23.16
C GLU A 214 3.50 -17.98 -22.92
N ALA A 215 2.96 -17.16 -23.82
CA ALA A 215 1.56 -16.76 -23.72
C ALA A 215 0.62 -17.96 -23.80
N PRO A 216 -0.47 -18.02 -23.02
CA PRO A 216 -0.99 -17.02 -22.11
C PRO A 216 -0.49 -17.08 -20.66
N ALA A 217 0.58 -17.86 -20.38
CA ALA A 217 1.13 -17.95 -19.02
C ALA A 217 1.72 -16.60 -18.57
N PHE A 218 2.51 -15.98 -19.46
CA PHE A 218 3.03 -14.62 -19.23
C PHE A 218 3.50 -13.93 -20.51
N TRP A 219 3.61 -12.61 -20.43
CA TRP A 219 4.20 -11.71 -21.42
C TRP A 219 5.24 -10.83 -20.72
N VAL A 220 6.40 -10.61 -21.32
CA VAL A 220 7.40 -9.69 -20.80
C VAL A 220 7.29 -8.35 -21.51
N LEU A 221 7.10 -7.30 -20.74
CA LEU A 221 7.04 -5.92 -21.20
C LEU A 221 8.24 -5.16 -20.63
N ALA A 222 8.71 -4.16 -21.36
CA ALA A 222 9.75 -3.27 -20.89
C ALA A 222 9.29 -1.82 -20.97
N ASP A 223 9.73 -0.99 -20.02
CA ASP A 223 9.57 0.46 -20.08
C ASP A 223 10.48 1.09 -21.15
N PRO A 224 10.39 2.40 -21.42
CA PRO A 224 11.25 3.06 -22.38
C PRO A 224 12.75 2.92 -22.13
N GLU A 225 13.19 2.73 -20.90
CA GLU A 225 14.60 2.56 -20.51
C GLU A 225 15.04 1.08 -20.44
N GLY A 226 14.10 0.15 -20.59
CA GLY A 226 14.39 -1.29 -20.63
C GLY A 226 14.23 -2.02 -19.32
N ASN A 227 13.63 -1.42 -18.29
CA ASN A 227 13.24 -2.13 -17.08
C ASN A 227 12.04 -3.02 -17.38
N GLU A 228 12.08 -4.29 -16.94
CA GLU A 228 11.12 -5.31 -17.33
C GLU A 228 10.06 -5.58 -16.26
N ALA A 229 8.83 -5.84 -16.73
CA ALA A 229 7.75 -6.41 -15.95
C ALA A 229 7.03 -7.49 -16.76
N CYS A 230 6.61 -8.56 -16.09
CA CYS A 230 5.80 -9.62 -16.70
C CYS A 230 4.33 -9.40 -16.33
N VAL A 231 3.43 -9.45 -17.30
CA VAL A 231 2.00 -9.66 -17.05
C VAL A 231 1.76 -11.15 -17.08
N CYS A 232 1.28 -11.70 -15.97
CA CYS A 232 1.15 -13.14 -15.77
C CYS A 232 -0.30 -13.55 -15.56
N THR A 233 -0.67 -14.76 -15.99
CA THR A 233 -1.95 -15.39 -15.69
C THR A 233 -1.76 -16.81 -15.14
N TRP A 234 -2.85 -17.43 -14.70
CA TRP A 234 -2.82 -18.85 -14.31
C TRP A 234 -2.82 -19.80 -15.51
N GLN A 235 -3.22 -19.33 -16.72
CA GLN A 235 -3.33 -20.16 -17.92
C GLN A 235 -1.97 -20.70 -18.37
N GLY A 236 -1.97 -21.91 -18.94
CA GLY A 236 -0.75 -22.53 -19.46
C GLY A 236 0.26 -22.98 -18.39
N ARG A 237 -0.13 -22.96 -17.10
CA ARG A 237 0.74 -23.35 -15.97
C ARG A 237 0.43 -24.74 -15.39
N ASP A 238 -0.59 -25.42 -15.92
CA ASP A 238 -0.94 -26.78 -15.53
C ASP A 238 -0.06 -27.78 -16.30
N GLY A 239 1.08 -28.13 -15.70
CA GLY A 239 2.03 -29.11 -16.20
C GLY A 239 2.63 -29.92 -15.09
#